data_e16af59b96c309a98ac4d84cb22f5495
#
_entry.id   e16af59b96c309a98ac4d84cb22f5495
#
_cell.length_a   1.000
_cell.length_b   1.000
_cell.length_c   1.000
_cell.angle_alpha   90.00
_cell.angle_beta   90.00
_cell.angle_gamma   90.00
#
_symmetry.space_group_name_H-M   'P 1'
#
loop_
_entity.id
_entity.type
_entity.pdbx_description
1 polymer ?
#
loop_
_entity_poly.entity_id
_entity_poly.type
_entity_poly.pdbx_seq_one_letter_code
_entity_poly.pdbx_strand_id
1 'polypeptide(L)'
;MNDISKDKDYQEFFAGIKELAKGLMQIRERAAIEYAPIVEEFCARKHATANEVGRMLDYLFEFADDERILLMYKKVCRRFVYDYPETISYYIMEYRKEYDRESLIGTDVIGNFVSSKIGKVKSTIE
;
A
#
# COMPACT_ATOMS: atom_id res chain seq x y z
N MET A 1 -9.72 44.84 -9.01
CA MET A 1 -10.38 44.11 -10.06
C MET A 1 -9.69 42.87 -10.48
N ASN A 2 -8.50 42.76 -10.09
CA ASN A 2 -7.76 41.50 -10.29
C ASN A 2 -8.43 40.34 -9.60
N ASP A 3 -9.28 40.63 -8.61
CA ASP A 3 -9.88 39.57 -7.82
C ASP A 3 -10.84 38.69 -8.62
N ILE A 4 -11.59 39.28 -9.53
CA ILE A 4 -12.55 38.55 -10.34
C ILE A 4 -11.82 37.59 -11.27
N SER A 5 -10.76 38.06 -11.89
CA SER A 5 -9.95 37.27 -12.78
C SER A 5 -9.25 36.14 -12.02
N LYS A 6 -8.72 36.45 -10.85
CA LYS A 6 -8.06 35.48 -9.99
C LYS A 6 -9.04 34.43 -9.50
N ASP A 7 -10.24 34.86 -9.12
CA ASP A 7 -11.26 33.92 -8.66
C ASP A 7 -11.66 32.94 -9.74
N LYS A 8 -11.79 33.43 -10.96
CA LYS A 8 -12.13 32.57 -12.09
C LYS A 8 -11.02 31.57 -12.38
N ASP A 9 -9.78 32.05 -12.44
CA ASP A 9 -8.62 31.20 -12.68
C ASP A 9 -8.47 30.17 -11.56
N TYR A 10 -8.69 30.60 -10.33
CA TYR A 10 -8.61 29.75 -9.16
C TYR A 10 -9.69 28.67 -9.21
N GLN A 11 -10.90 29.03 -9.60
CA GLN A 11 -12.00 28.08 -9.73
C GLN A 11 -11.73 27.07 -10.83
N GLU A 12 -11.19 27.50 -11.95
CA GLU A 12 -10.81 26.60 -13.04
C GLU A 12 -9.70 25.64 -12.61
N PHE A 13 -8.73 26.16 -11.86
CA PHE A 13 -7.66 25.35 -11.31
C PHE A 13 -8.22 24.30 -10.36
N PHE A 14 -9.12 24.69 -9.46
CA PHE A 14 -9.76 23.74 -8.54
C PHE A 14 -10.58 22.71 -9.27
N ALA A 15 -11.32 23.12 -10.29
CA ALA A 15 -12.10 22.19 -11.09
C ALA A 15 -11.20 21.15 -11.76
N GLY A 16 -10.06 21.59 -12.26
CA GLY A 16 -9.08 20.70 -12.85
C GLY A 16 -8.52 19.70 -11.84
N ILE A 17 -8.22 20.18 -10.63
CA ILE A 17 -7.74 19.30 -9.55
C ILE A 17 -8.80 18.28 -9.16
N LYS A 18 -10.05 18.71 -9.06
CA LYS A 18 -11.16 17.81 -8.73
C LYS A 18 -11.32 16.72 -9.79
N GLU A 19 -11.23 17.08 -11.06
CA GLU A 19 -11.32 16.11 -12.13
C GLU A 19 -10.15 15.11 -12.09
N LEU A 20 -8.96 15.62 -11.82
CA LEU A 20 -7.78 14.77 -11.69
C LEU A 20 -7.93 13.81 -10.52
N ALA A 21 -8.37 14.32 -9.36
CA ALA A 21 -8.58 13.50 -8.17
C ALA A 21 -9.64 12.43 -8.43
N LYS A 22 -10.70 12.79 -9.14
CA LYS A 22 -11.76 11.86 -9.49
C LYS A 22 -11.22 10.75 -10.41
N GLY A 23 -10.39 11.13 -11.37
CA GLY A 23 -9.74 10.15 -12.25
C GLY A 23 -8.85 9.17 -11.48
N LEU A 24 -8.09 9.68 -10.52
CA LEU A 24 -7.25 8.84 -9.67
C LEU A 24 -8.08 7.89 -8.82
N MET A 25 -9.21 8.37 -8.29
CA MET A 25 -10.12 7.52 -7.53
C MET A 25 -10.68 6.39 -8.38
N GLN A 26 -11.03 6.69 -9.62
CA GLN A 26 -11.53 5.69 -10.55
C GLN A 26 -10.47 4.65 -10.88
N ILE A 27 -9.24 5.07 -11.06
CA ILE A 27 -8.12 4.16 -11.31
C ILE A 27 -7.93 3.22 -10.14
N ARG A 28 -7.96 3.74 -8.91
CA ARG A 28 -7.80 2.93 -7.70
C ARG A 28 -8.95 1.96 -7.51
N GLU A 29 -10.16 2.40 -7.78
CA GLU A 29 -11.34 1.55 -7.70
C GLU A 29 -11.24 0.41 -8.69
N ARG A 30 -10.84 0.71 -9.92
CA ARG A 30 -10.64 -0.29 -10.95
C ARG A 30 -9.55 -1.28 -10.56
N ALA A 31 -8.44 -0.77 -10.02
CA ALA A 31 -7.35 -1.63 -9.55
C ALA A 31 -7.83 -2.57 -8.46
N ALA A 32 -8.64 -2.08 -7.52
CA ALA A 32 -9.18 -2.92 -6.46
C ALA A 32 -10.05 -4.03 -7.03
N ILE A 33 -10.90 -3.71 -8.01
CA ILE A 33 -11.77 -4.69 -8.64
C ILE A 33 -10.97 -5.74 -9.40
N GLU A 34 -9.96 -5.30 -10.15
CA GLU A 34 -9.17 -6.19 -10.98
C GLU A 34 -8.21 -7.06 -10.17
N TYR A 35 -7.62 -6.50 -9.12
CA TYR A 35 -6.64 -7.23 -8.32
C TYR A 35 -7.26 -8.22 -7.35
N ALA A 36 -8.49 -7.98 -6.90
CA ALA A 36 -9.11 -8.84 -5.90
C ALA A 36 -9.10 -10.32 -6.28
N PRO A 37 -9.60 -10.73 -7.45
CA PRO A 37 -9.57 -12.15 -7.82
C PRO A 37 -8.15 -12.67 -8.04
N ILE A 38 -7.24 -11.82 -8.53
CA ILE A 38 -5.85 -12.21 -8.75
C ILE A 38 -5.18 -12.51 -7.41
N VAL A 39 -5.40 -11.66 -6.43
CA VAL A 39 -4.82 -11.85 -5.09
C VAL A 39 -5.41 -13.10 -4.42
N GLU A 40 -6.72 -13.31 -4.56
CA GLU A 40 -7.36 -14.49 -4.01
C GLU A 40 -6.75 -15.78 -4.59
N GLU A 41 -6.60 -15.82 -5.89
CA GLU A 41 -6.00 -16.96 -6.57
C GLU A 41 -4.55 -17.16 -6.13
N PHE A 42 -3.79 -16.07 -6.09
CA PHE A 42 -2.39 -16.12 -5.71
C PHE A 42 -2.21 -16.66 -4.29
N CYS A 43 -3.01 -16.17 -3.36
CA CYS A 43 -2.94 -16.61 -1.97
C CYS A 43 -3.43 -18.05 -1.77
N ALA A 44 -4.22 -18.55 -2.70
CA ALA A 44 -4.71 -19.94 -2.66
C ALA A 44 -3.70 -20.94 -3.21
N ARG A 45 -2.64 -20.47 -3.87
CA ARG A 45 -1.62 -21.38 -4.42
C ARG A 45 -0.89 -22.10 -3.30
N LYS A 46 -0.54 -23.34 -3.56
CA LYS A 46 0.27 -24.13 -2.62
C LYS A 46 1.72 -23.64 -2.60
N HIS A 47 2.21 -23.21 -3.75
CA HIS A 47 3.59 -22.78 -3.91
C HIS A 47 3.67 -21.49 -4.70
N ALA A 48 4.49 -20.58 -4.21
CA ALA A 48 4.88 -19.39 -4.95
C ALA A 48 6.35 -19.14 -4.61
N THR A 49 7.10 -18.59 -5.56
CA THR A 49 8.50 -18.25 -5.31
C THR A 49 8.58 -16.90 -4.62
N ALA A 50 9.73 -16.63 -4.00
CA ALA A 50 9.98 -15.32 -3.40
C ALA A 50 9.83 -14.20 -4.42
N ASN A 51 10.28 -14.43 -5.66
CA ASN A 51 10.15 -13.44 -6.73
C ASN A 51 8.70 -13.18 -7.10
N GLU A 52 7.89 -14.22 -7.13
CA GLU A 52 6.46 -14.07 -7.41
C GLU A 52 5.76 -13.27 -6.32
N VAL A 53 6.08 -13.57 -5.06
CA VAL A 53 5.53 -12.83 -3.91
C VAL A 53 5.95 -11.37 -3.98
N GLY A 54 7.24 -11.12 -4.22
CA GLY A 54 7.75 -9.75 -4.34
C GLY A 54 7.07 -9.00 -5.46
N ARG A 55 6.89 -9.62 -6.60
CA ARG A 55 6.23 -9.00 -7.74
C ARG A 55 4.78 -8.65 -7.44
N MET A 56 4.06 -9.55 -6.77
CA MET A 56 2.69 -9.28 -6.37
C MET A 56 2.63 -8.08 -5.44
N LEU A 57 3.51 -8.03 -4.45
CA LEU A 57 3.57 -6.91 -3.52
C LEU A 57 3.95 -5.60 -4.21
N ASP A 58 4.84 -5.65 -5.20
CA ASP A 58 5.18 -4.47 -5.99
C ASP A 58 3.96 -3.89 -6.70
N TYR A 59 3.13 -4.73 -7.30
CA TYR A 59 1.92 -4.27 -7.97
C TYR A 59 0.94 -3.62 -6.99
N LEU A 60 0.77 -4.23 -5.83
CA LEU A 60 -0.16 -3.70 -4.84
C LEU A 60 0.39 -2.43 -4.17
N PHE A 61 1.70 -2.32 -4.07
CA PHE A 61 2.36 -1.21 -3.39
C PHE A 61 1.98 0.14 -3.98
N GLU A 62 1.85 0.23 -5.29
CA GLU A 62 1.52 1.49 -5.97
C GLU A 62 0.22 2.11 -5.48
N PHE A 63 -0.73 1.28 -5.06
CA PHE A 63 -2.05 1.75 -4.63
C PHE A 63 -2.35 1.40 -3.18
N ALA A 64 -1.32 1.11 -2.39
CA ALA A 64 -1.51 0.64 -1.01
C ALA A 64 -1.96 1.75 -0.05
N ASP A 65 -2.06 2.99 -0.52
CA ASP A 65 -2.71 4.07 0.22
C ASP A 65 -4.24 3.93 0.18
N ASP A 66 -4.78 3.10 -0.71
CA ASP A 66 -6.19 2.76 -0.74
C ASP A 66 -6.42 1.59 0.22
N GLU A 67 -7.42 1.70 1.08
CA GLU A 67 -7.71 0.68 2.09
C GLU A 67 -7.94 -0.69 1.50
N ARG A 68 -8.62 -0.77 0.37
CA ARG A 68 -8.94 -2.05 -0.26
C ARG A 68 -7.67 -2.74 -0.74
N ILE A 69 -6.77 -1.97 -1.34
CA ILE A 69 -5.48 -2.50 -1.82
C ILE A 69 -4.58 -2.84 -0.63
N LEU A 70 -4.60 -2.02 0.40
CA LEU A 70 -3.84 -2.29 1.62
C LEU A 70 -4.25 -3.61 2.26
N LEU A 71 -5.55 -3.92 2.28
CA LEU A 71 -6.03 -5.20 2.79
C LEU A 71 -5.50 -6.37 1.96
N MET A 72 -5.43 -6.20 0.65
CA MET A 72 -4.83 -7.20 -0.23
C MET A 72 -3.35 -7.37 0.03
N TYR A 73 -2.63 -6.26 0.22
CA TYR A 73 -1.22 -6.26 0.56
C TYR A 73 -0.97 -7.03 1.85
N LYS A 74 -1.76 -6.74 2.87
CA LYS A 74 -1.69 -7.45 4.15
C LYS A 74 -2.00 -8.94 3.99
N LYS A 75 -2.94 -9.27 3.14
CA LYS A 75 -3.32 -10.66 2.88
C LYS A 75 -2.15 -11.45 2.28
N VAL A 76 -1.47 -10.87 1.31
CA VAL A 76 -0.30 -11.50 0.71
C VAL A 76 0.81 -11.65 1.75
N CYS A 77 1.07 -10.61 2.53
CA CYS A 77 2.07 -10.67 3.58
C CYS A 77 1.76 -11.77 4.60
N ARG A 78 0.51 -11.84 5.03
CA ARG A 78 0.05 -12.86 5.98
C ARG A 78 0.26 -14.27 5.43
N ARG A 79 -0.08 -14.45 4.17
CA ARG A 79 -0.01 -15.77 3.54
C ARG A 79 1.42 -16.30 3.43
N PHE A 80 2.38 -15.40 3.14
CA PHE A 80 3.73 -15.82 2.79
C PHE A 80 4.80 -15.46 3.82
N VAL A 81 4.42 -14.90 4.96
CA VAL A 81 5.41 -14.46 5.96
C VAL A 81 6.27 -15.60 6.49
N TYR A 82 5.69 -16.78 6.64
CA TYR A 82 6.43 -17.92 7.16
C TYR A 82 7.34 -18.53 6.12
N ASP A 83 6.94 -18.46 4.86
CA ASP A 83 7.76 -19.02 3.77
C ASP A 83 8.92 -18.09 3.41
N TYR A 84 8.66 -16.77 3.41
CA TYR A 84 9.63 -15.77 2.98
C TYR A 84 9.68 -14.59 3.94
N PRO A 85 10.12 -14.81 5.19
CA PRO A 85 10.08 -13.73 6.20
C PRO A 85 10.93 -12.52 5.81
N GLU A 86 12.06 -12.71 5.17
CA GLU A 86 12.92 -11.60 4.76
C GLU A 86 12.27 -10.75 3.69
N THR A 87 11.67 -11.38 2.70
CA THR A 87 10.97 -10.69 1.63
C THR A 87 9.80 -9.88 2.21
N ILE A 88 9.01 -10.52 3.07
CA ILE A 88 7.84 -9.86 3.67
C ILE A 88 8.28 -8.71 4.56
N SER A 89 9.33 -8.89 5.36
CA SER A 89 9.86 -7.82 6.21
C SER A 89 10.30 -6.62 5.40
N TYR A 90 10.96 -6.86 4.27
CA TYR A 90 11.38 -5.80 3.36
C TYR A 90 10.17 -4.98 2.90
N TYR A 91 9.11 -5.63 2.45
CA TYR A 91 7.94 -4.94 1.93
C TYR A 91 7.14 -4.23 3.03
N ILE A 92 7.10 -4.78 4.23
CA ILE A 92 6.48 -4.08 5.35
C ILE A 92 7.23 -2.78 5.65
N MET A 93 8.56 -2.81 5.66
CA MET A 93 9.36 -1.62 5.89
C MET A 93 9.21 -0.61 4.76
N GLU A 94 9.16 -1.07 3.52
CA GLU A 94 8.94 -0.18 2.38
C GLU A 94 7.58 0.51 2.48
N TYR A 95 6.54 -0.23 2.87
CA TYR A 95 5.23 0.36 3.09
C TYR A 95 5.28 1.46 4.14
N ARG A 96 5.96 1.21 5.25
CA ARG A 96 6.06 2.20 6.33
C ARG A 96 6.81 3.44 5.90
N LYS A 97 7.86 3.28 5.15
CA LYS A 97 8.63 4.42 4.64
C LYS A 97 7.80 5.31 3.73
N GLU A 98 6.96 4.72 2.92
CA GLU A 98 6.19 5.46 1.92
C GLU A 98 4.88 6.00 2.49
N TYR A 99 4.15 5.20 3.24
CA TYR A 99 2.78 5.52 3.63
C TYR A 99 2.59 5.76 5.13
N ASP A 100 3.55 5.36 5.94
CA ASP A 100 3.40 5.42 7.40
C ASP A 100 4.72 5.79 8.06
N ARG A 101 5.29 6.90 7.63
CA ARG A 101 6.55 7.39 8.18
C ARG A 101 6.49 7.68 9.67
N GLU A 102 5.34 8.10 10.14
CA GLU A 102 5.16 8.44 11.54
C GLU A 102 5.43 7.27 12.46
N SER A 103 5.11 6.06 12.01
CA SER A 103 5.36 4.86 12.80
C SER A 103 6.86 4.58 12.96
N LEU A 104 7.70 5.19 12.13
CA LEU A 104 9.15 5.04 12.18
C LEU A 104 9.83 6.16 12.96
N ILE A 105 9.16 7.30 13.10
CA ILE A 105 9.71 8.47 13.79
C ILE A 105 9.69 8.20 15.30
N GLY A 106 10.79 8.55 15.99
CA GLY A 106 10.88 8.37 17.42
C GLY A 106 11.27 6.98 17.85
N THR A 107 11.53 6.11 16.92
CA THR A 107 11.99 4.76 17.23
C THR A 107 13.51 4.73 17.13
N ASP A 108 14.14 5.36 18.08
CA ASP A 108 15.59 5.43 18.11
C ASP A 108 16.22 4.07 18.25
N VAL A 109 15.47 3.17 18.82
CA VAL A 109 15.86 1.79 18.95
C VAL A 109 15.26 1.00 17.82
N ILE A 110 15.60 1.40 16.65
CA ILE A 110 15.04 0.86 15.44
C ILE A 110 15.17 -0.65 15.37
N GLY A 111 16.31 -1.19 15.75
CA GLY A 111 16.51 -2.62 15.76
C GLY A 111 15.51 -3.36 16.62
N ASN A 112 15.35 -2.91 17.85
CA ASN A 112 14.39 -3.51 18.76
C ASN A 112 12.96 -3.29 18.32
N PHE A 113 12.68 -2.10 17.80
CA PHE A 113 11.36 -1.79 17.30
C PHE A 113 11.00 -2.70 16.12
N VAL A 114 11.91 -2.85 15.18
CA VAL A 114 11.67 -3.69 14.00
C VAL A 114 11.44 -5.14 14.42
N SER A 115 12.27 -5.67 15.31
CA SER A 115 12.09 -7.03 15.81
C SER A 115 10.76 -7.20 16.51
N SER A 116 10.40 -6.23 17.34
CA SER A 116 9.13 -6.25 18.06
C SER A 116 7.96 -6.19 17.09
N LYS A 117 8.05 -5.35 16.06
CA LYS A 117 6.99 -5.22 15.07
C LYS A 117 6.85 -6.44 14.20
N ILE A 118 7.94 -7.09 13.87
CA ILE A 118 7.88 -8.34 13.12
C ILE A 118 7.12 -9.38 13.93
N GLY A 119 7.40 -9.49 15.21
CA GLY A 119 6.66 -10.37 16.09
C GLY A 119 5.18 -10.02 16.14
N LYS A 120 4.87 -8.74 16.27
CA LYS A 120 3.48 -8.28 16.25
C LYS A 120 2.80 -8.48 14.91
N VAL A 121 3.54 -8.31 13.84
CA VAL A 121 3.00 -8.52 12.50
C VAL A 121 2.58 -9.96 12.35
N LYS A 122 3.38 -10.91 12.80
CA LYS A 122 2.98 -12.31 12.78
C LYS A 122 1.69 -12.53 13.56
N SER A 123 1.59 -11.97 14.73
CA SER A 123 0.41 -12.08 15.57
C SER A 123 -0.80 -11.41 14.95
N THR A 124 -0.61 -10.23 14.38
CA THR A 124 -1.69 -9.44 13.81
C THR A 124 -2.15 -10.02 12.48
N ILE A 125 -1.20 -10.50 11.69
CA ILE A 125 -1.50 -11.02 10.35
C ILE A 125 -2.14 -12.40 10.43
N GLU A 126 -1.79 -13.14 11.43
CA GLU A 126 -2.42 -14.42 11.68
C GLU A 126 -3.86 -14.26 12.17
#